data_299f1f743f4a26d3a0216969a1fa35ff
#
_entry.id   299f1f743f4a26d3a0216969a1fa35ff
#
_cell.length_a   1.000
_cell.length_b   1.000
_cell.length_c   1.000
_cell.angle_alpha   90.00
_cell.angle_beta   90.00
_cell.angle_gamma   90.00
#
_symmetry.space_group_name_H-M   'P 1'
#
loop_
_entity.id
_entity.type
_entity.pdbx_description
1 polymer ?
#
loop_
_entity_poly.entity_id
_entity_poly.type
_entity_poly.pdbx_seq_one_letter_code
_entity_poly.pdbx_strand_id
1 'polypeptide(L)'
;MRPRFESRDGRGCLLVGDGRRLDAIATGSVGVIFTSPPYWVRGRGRASAQAWARRLAVEFGAEWRRVLAPDGDLWLVIGDRHDGAEWLGLDGIVTESLRRTGWRLQSKGCWAQVRSRERWDNRLNHVLRFRKAGRPVRPDSATLCWMLPLPPSHRESLWDATPAPVIRAALDRSRQRGPVLDPFIGAGTVGLVARDAGRAWIGVERDPRMARLAARRLALGRAAQPVRRRGSASSGAVPRRRRSG
;
A
#
# COMPACT_ATOMS: atom_id res chain seq x y z
N MET A 1 5.96 -21.79 -7.41
CA MET A 1 4.94 -20.74 -7.63
C MET A 1 4.51 -20.77 -9.08
N ARG A 2 3.22 -20.93 -9.40
CA ARG A 2 2.73 -20.97 -10.79
C ARG A 2 2.02 -19.66 -11.10
N PRO A 3 2.28 -19.00 -12.25
CA PRO A 3 1.52 -17.84 -12.66
C PRO A 3 0.04 -18.22 -12.79
N ARG A 4 -0.86 -17.39 -12.29
CA ARG A 4 -2.31 -17.57 -12.42
C ARG A 4 -2.92 -16.58 -13.39
N PHE A 5 -2.22 -15.49 -13.62
CA PHE A 5 -2.66 -14.44 -14.52
C PHE A 5 -1.45 -13.70 -15.08
N GLU A 6 -1.49 -13.43 -16.37
CA GLU A 6 -0.54 -12.56 -17.07
C GLU A 6 -1.32 -11.51 -17.84
N SER A 7 -0.85 -10.27 -17.82
CA SER A 7 -1.44 -9.20 -18.62
C SER A 7 -1.19 -9.44 -20.11
N ARG A 8 -2.11 -9.00 -20.97
CA ARG A 8 -2.01 -9.21 -22.43
C ARG A 8 -0.75 -8.58 -23.04
N ASP A 9 -0.22 -7.54 -22.42
CA ASP A 9 1.01 -6.86 -22.83
C ASP A 9 2.29 -7.50 -22.26
N GLY A 10 2.18 -8.62 -21.53
CA GLY A 10 3.28 -9.32 -20.89
C GLY A 10 3.98 -8.56 -19.76
N ARG A 11 3.47 -7.38 -19.35
CA ARG A 11 4.11 -6.51 -18.35
C ARG A 11 3.62 -6.75 -16.93
N GLY A 12 2.58 -7.53 -16.75
CA GLY A 12 2.00 -7.82 -15.44
C GLY A 12 1.86 -9.32 -15.20
N CYS A 13 2.20 -9.76 -13.99
CA CYS A 13 2.09 -11.14 -13.57
C CYS A 13 1.52 -11.26 -12.15
N LEU A 14 0.55 -12.17 -11.97
CA LEU A 14 0.01 -12.54 -10.65
C LEU A 14 0.36 -13.99 -10.36
N LEU A 15 1.08 -14.22 -9.28
CA LEU A 15 1.50 -15.51 -8.77
C LEU A 15 0.62 -15.90 -7.57
N VAL A 16 0.10 -17.13 -7.59
CA VAL A 16 -0.54 -17.69 -6.39
C VAL A 16 0.52 -18.39 -5.56
N GLY A 17 0.78 -17.87 -4.35
CA GLY A 17 1.82 -18.39 -3.49
C GLY A 17 2.08 -17.57 -2.25
N ASP A 18 3.09 -17.95 -1.53
CA ASP A 18 3.49 -17.31 -0.28
C ASP A 18 4.56 -16.25 -0.54
N GLY A 19 4.32 -15.00 -0.10
CA GLY A 19 5.26 -13.89 -0.23
C GLY A 19 6.60 -14.09 0.52
N ARG A 20 6.73 -15.15 1.32
CA ARG A 20 8.00 -15.59 1.93
C ARG A 20 8.91 -16.33 0.95
N ARG A 21 8.38 -16.80 -0.16
CA ARG A 21 9.09 -17.59 -1.17
C ARG A 21 8.90 -16.95 -2.53
N LEU A 22 9.89 -16.19 -2.93
CA LEU A 22 9.89 -15.45 -4.19
C LEU A 22 10.83 -16.13 -5.22
N ASP A 23 10.96 -17.44 -5.16
CA ASP A 23 11.91 -18.23 -5.97
C ASP A 23 11.76 -18.00 -7.49
N ALA A 24 10.53 -17.72 -7.93
CA ALA A 24 10.24 -17.41 -9.33
C ALA A 24 10.71 -16.00 -9.77
N ILE A 25 11.19 -15.18 -8.84
CA ILE A 25 11.64 -13.81 -9.09
C ILE A 25 13.15 -13.77 -8.96
N ALA A 26 13.83 -13.35 -10.03
CA ALA A 26 15.28 -13.31 -10.08
C ALA A 26 15.86 -12.30 -9.08
N THR A 27 17.04 -12.58 -8.56
CA THR A 27 17.79 -11.69 -7.67
C THR A 27 18.04 -10.35 -8.35
N GLY A 28 17.75 -9.25 -7.63
CA GLY A 28 18.00 -7.89 -8.10
C GLY A 28 17.13 -7.41 -9.26
N SER A 29 16.07 -8.16 -9.62
CA SER A 29 15.23 -7.84 -10.79
C SER A 29 14.09 -6.86 -10.53
N VAL A 30 13.77 -6.57 -9.26
CA VAL A 30 12.66 -5.72 -8.85
C VAL A 30 13.14 -4.30 -8.56
N GLY A 31 12.54 -3.30 -9.19
CA GLY A 31 12.91 -1.90 -8.97
C GLY A 31 12.29 -1.30 -7.71
N VAL A 32 11.05 -1.69 -7.42
CA VAL A 32 10.29 -1.19 -6.27
C VAL A 32 9.48 -2.32 -5.66
N ILE A 33 9.54 -2.48 -4.36
CA ILE A 33 8.56 -3.24 -3.58
C ILE A 33 7.63 -2.22 -2.94
N PHE A 34 6.34 -2.33 -3.21
CA PHE A 34 5.30 -1.56 -2.50
C PHE A 34 4.31 -2.54 -1.91
N THR A 35 4.12 -2.51 -0.59
CA THR A 35 3.30 -3.52 0.06
C THR A 35 2.72 -3.08 1.39
N SER A 36 1.57 -3.67 1.74
CA SER A 36 0.95 -3.63 3.06
C SER A 36 0.84 -5.07 3.58
N PRO A 37 1.74 -5.52 4.45
CA PRO A 37 1.75 -6.90 4.92
C PRO A 37 0.52 -7.19 5.77
N PRO A 38 0.15 -8.48 5.96
CA PRO A 38 -0.94 -8.86 6.85
C PRO A 38 -0.74 -8.25 8.24
N TYR A 39 -1.74 -7.53 8.72
CA TYR A 39 -1.65 -6.80 9.96
C TYR A 39 -1.57 -7.73 11.18
N TRP A 40 -0.86 -7.25 12.18
CA TRP A 40 -0.91 -7.84 13.51
C TRP A 40 -2.36 -7.85 14.05
N VAL A 41 -2.79 -8.98 14.61
CA VAL A 41 -4.16 -9.19 15.10
C VAL A 41 -4.31 -8.64 16.52
N ARG A 42 -5.41 -7.94 16.81
CA ARG A 42 -5.74 -7.34 18.12
C ARG A 42 -5.60 -8.31 19.30
N GLY A 43 -5.26 -7.76 20.47
CA GLY A 43 -5.46 -8.44 21.77
C GLY A 43 -4.24 -9.16 22.33
N ARG A 44 -3.04 -8.96 21.79
CA ARG A 44 -1.83 -9.67 22.21
C ARG A 44 -0.68 -8.81 22.74
N GLY A 45 -0.88 -7.49 22.91
CA GLY A 45 0.08 -6.55 23.49
C GLY A 45 1.37 -6.34 22.73
N ARG A 46 2.23 -5.46 23.26
CA ARG A 46 3.49 -5.02 22.63
C ARG A 46 4.47 -6.19 22.33
N ALA A 47 4.60 -7.17 23.22
CA ALA A 47 5.49 -8.30 23.00
C ALA A 47 5.11 -9.11 21.75
N SER A 48 3.81 -9.30 21.52
CA SER A 48 3.30 -9.98 20.33
C SER A 48 3.52 -9.13 19.06
N ALA A 49 3.36 -7.81 19.15
CA ALA A 49 3.65 -6.89 18.06
C ALA A 49 5.14 -6.94 17.67
N GLN A 50 6.04 -6.96 18.65
CA GLN A 50 7.47 -7.13 18.44
C GLN A 50 7.83 -8.47 17.80
N ALA A 51 7.19 -9.56 18.26
CA ALA A 51 7.40 -10.89 17.68
C ALA A 51 6.92 -10.94 16.22
N TRP A 52 5.77 -10.33 15.91
CA TRP A 52 5.25 -10.21 14.55
C TRP A 52 6.21 -9.41 13.65
N ALA A 53 6.69 -8.25 14.12
CA ALA A 53 7.60 -7.41 13.35
C ALA A 53 8.96 -8.09 13.10
N ARG A 54 9.47 -8.84 14.09
CA ARG A 54 10.69 -9.65 13.90
C ARG A 54 10.49 -10.73 12.84
N ARG A 55 9.36 -11.46 12.90
CA ARG A 55 9.05 -12.45 11.84
C ARG A 55 8.91 -11.80 10.47
N LEU A 56 8.25 -10.66 10.37
CA LEU A 56 8.15 -9.92 9.12
C LEU A 56 9.55 -9.60 8.56
N ALA A 57 10.43 -9.06 9.39
CA ALA A 57 11.77 -8.68 8.99
C ALA A 57 12.66 -9.88 8.60
N VAL A 58 12.55 -10.99 9.31
CA VAL A 58 13.36 -12.19 9.07
C VAL A 58 12.80 -13.02 7.92
N GLU A 59 11.50 -13.36 7.95
CA GLU A 59 10.90 -14.29 6.98
C GLU A 59 10.69 -13.67 5.59
N PHE A 60 10.36 -12.37 5.54
CA PHE A 60 10.11 -11.66 4.29
C PHE A 60 11.28 -10.74 3.91
N GLY A 61 11.90 -10.09 4.87
CA GLY A 61 12.92 -9.08 4.63
C GLY A 61 14.13 -9.62 3.87
N ALA A 62 14.53 -10.87 4.09
CA ALA A 62 15.62 -11.51 3.36
C ALA A 62 15.29 -11.70 1.88
N GLU A 63 14.08 -12.23 1.57
CA GLU A 63 13.61 -12.42 0.19
C GLU A 63 13.37 -11.07 -0.51
N TRP A 64 12.81 -10.09 0.18
CA TRP A 64 12.67 -8.75 -0.36
C TRP A 64 14.03 -8.12 -0.72
N ARG A 65 15.04 -8.33 0.14
CA ARG A 65 16.41 -7.87 -0.16
C ARG A 65 17.02 -8.60 -1.34
N ARG A 66 16.77 -9.89 -1.48
CA ARG A 66 17.28 -10.69 -2.59
C ARG A 66 16.73 -10.17 -3.92
N VAL A 67 15.41 -10.07 -4.05
CA VAL A 67 14.75 -9.70 -5.31
C VAL A 67 14.85 -8.22 -5.66
N LEU A 68 14.99 -7.33 -4.69
CA LEU A 68 15.08 -5.90 -4.92
C LEU A 68 16.42 -5.56 -5.58
N ALA A 69 16.42 -4.64 -6.54
CA ALA A 69 17.63 -4.07 -7.15
C ALA A 69 18.52 -3.39 -6.08
N PRO A 70 19.83 -3.25 -6.30
CA PRO A 70 20.74 -2.64 -5.33
C PRO A 70 20.33 -1.25 -4.84
N ASP A 71 19.76 -0.44 -5.72
CA ASP A 71 19.28 0.93 -5.49
C ASP A 71 17.75 1.04 -5.51
N GLY A 72 17.07 -0.11 -5.43
CA GLY A 72 15.61 -0.19 -5.33
C GLY A 72 15.06 0.29 -4.01
N ASP A 73 13.77 0.57 -3.99
CA ASP A 73 13.04 1.05 -2.82
C ASP A 73 12.04 0.00 -2.31
N LEU A 74 12.00 -0.20 -1.00
CA LEU A 74 10.92 -0.88 -0.30
C LEU A 74 10.01 0.18 0.33
N TRP A 75 8.77 0.24 -0.11
CA TRP A 75 7.71 1.02 0.49
C TRP A 75 6.76 0.10 1.27
N LEU A 76 6.66 0.35 2.56
CA LEU A 76 5.90 -0.46 3.49
C LEU A 76 4.80 0.37 4.14
N VAL A 77 3.55 -0.09 4.03
CA VAL A 77 2.41 0.55 4.68
C VAL A 77 2.04 -0.24 5.93
N ILE A 78 2.08 0.45 7.08
CA ILE A 78 1.77 -0.14 8.39
C ILE A 78 0.72 0.72 9.08
N GLY A 79 -0.44 0.14 9.34
CA GLY A 79 -1.45 0.75 10.21
C GLY A 79 -1.04 0.63 11.66
N ASP A 80 -1.10 1.73 12.41
CA ASP A 80 -0.90 1.64 13.85
C ASP A 80 -2.09 0.99 14.55
N ARG A 81 -1.87 0.47 15.73
CA ARG A 81 -2.86 -0.28 16.50
C ARG A 81 -2.82 0.07 17.97
N HIS A 82 -4.00 0.02 18.56
CA HIS A 82 -4.24 0.14 19.98
C HIS A 82 -4.52 -1.24 20.57
N ASP A 83 -3.89 -1.61 21.67
CA ASP A 83 -4.06 -2.94 22.27
C ASP A 83 -5.15 -2.98 23.37
N GLY A 84 -5.79 -1.86 23.62
CA GLY A 84 -6.78 -1.65 24.67
C GLY A 84 -6.28 -0.68 25.74
N ALA A 85 -4.98 -0.61 25.96
CA ALA A 85 -4.34 0.26 26.95
C ALA A 85 -3.56 1.42 26.30
N GLU A 86 -2.79 1.13 25.23
CA GLU A 86 -1.94 2.13 24.59
C GLU A 86 -1.82 1.92 23.07
N TRP A 87 -1.34 2.94 22.36
CA TRP A 87 -0.89 2.82 20.98
C TRP A 87 0.46 2.11 20.94
N LEU A 88 0.59 1.13 20.05
CA LEU A 88 1.77 0.26 20.02
C LEU A 88 2.96 0.88 19.31
N GLY A 89 2.76 1.86 18.43
CA GLY A 89 3.82 2.43 17.61
C GLY A 89 4.43 1.40 16.66
N LEU A 90 3.58 0.66 15.92
CA LEU A 90 4.00 -0.45 15.06
C LEU A 90 5.02 -0.05 14.00
N ASP A 91 4.97 1.18 13.53
CA ASP A 91 5.94 1.75 12.60
C ASP A 91 7.36 1.77 13.17
N GLY A 92 7.52 2.14 14.45
CA GLY A 92 8.79 2.13 15.16
C GLY A 92 9.29 0.69 15.37
N ILE A 93 8.41 -0.21 15.81
CA ILE A 93 8.74 -1.62 16.06
C ILE A 93 9.19 -2.32 14.76
N VAL A 94 8.49 -2.10 13.65
CA VAL A 94 8.84 -2.66 12.33
C VAL A 94 10.13 -2.03 11.80
N THR A 95 10.31 -0.72 11.95
CA THR A 95 11.53 -0.02 11.54
C THR A 95 12.75 -0.60 12.22
N GLU A 96 12.71 -0.79 13.54
CA GLU A 96 13.82 -1.36 14.29
C GLU A 96 14.11 -2.82 13.89
N SER A 97 13.06 -3.62 13.67
CA SER A 97 13.22 -4.99 13.23
C SER A 97 13.86 -5.09 11.84
N LEU A 98 13.45 -4.25 10.89
CA LEU A 98 14.04 -4.18 9.56
C LEU A 98 15.49 -3.65 9.59
N ARG A 99 15.81 -2.67 10.45
CA ARG A 99 17.18 -2.17 10.61
C ARG A 99 18.16 -3.26 10.99
N ARG A 100 17.77 -4.16 11.88
CA ARG A 100 18.58 -5.31 12.32
C ARG A 100 18.85 -6.30 11.20
N THR A 101 17.99 -6.35 10.18
CA THR A 101 18.16 -7.21 9.00
C THR A 101 18.75 -6.48 7.79
N GLY A 102 19.36 -5.31 8.02
CA GLY A 102 20.15 -4.59 7.01
C GLY A 102 19.34 -3.67 6.09
N TRP A 103 18.22 -3.16 6.57
CA TRP A 103 17.48 -2.08 5.93
C TRP A 103 17.80 -0.73 6.56
N ARG A 104 17.62 0.35 5.79
CA ARG A 104 17.76 1.74 6.27
C ARG A 104 16.51 2.52 5.90
N LEU A 105 15.85 3.08 6.91
CA LEU A 105 14.72 4.00 6.71
C LEU A 105 15.20 5.28 6.03
N GLN A 106 14.58 5.64 4.92
CA GLN A 106 14.91 6.82 4.11
C GLN A 106 13.93 7.96 4.32
N SER A 107 12.64 7.63 4.38
CA SER A 107 11.59 8.61 4.65
C SER A 107 10.42 7.95 5.34
N LYS A 108 9.63 8.77 6.03
CA LYS A 108 8.42 8.38 6.72
C LYS A 108 7.30 9.35 6.33
N GLY A 109 6.17 8.80 5.97
CA GLY A 109 4.94 9.54 5.72
C GLY A 109 3.77 8.88 6.41
N CYS A 110 2.59 9.45 6.21
CA CYS A 110 1.35 8.87 6.72
C CYS A 110 0.18 9.16 5.78
N TRP A 111 -0.83 8.34 5.86
CA TRP A 111 -2.15 8.66 5.33
C TRP A 111 -3.22 8.31 6.35
N ALA A 112 -4.25 9.15 6.40
CA ALA A 112 -5.39 8.98 7.28
C ALA A 112 -6.67 8.86 6.47
N GLN A 113 -7.57 7.98 6.91
CA GLN A 113 -8.92 7.89 6.39
C GLN A 113 -9.82 8.89 7.13
N VAL A 114 -10.48 9.76 6.39
CA VAL A 114 -11.44 10.72 6.95
C VAL A 114 -12.85 10.23 6.60
N ARG A 115 -13.62 9.79 7.60
CA ARG A 115 -14.99 9.29 7.42
C ARG A 115 -16.03 10.39 7.32
N SER A 116 -15.92 11.42 8.14
CA SER A 116 -16.78 12.61 8.11
C SER A 116 -16.12 13.75 8.87
N ARG A 117 -16.69 14.96 8.79
CA ARG A 117 -16.20 16.12 9.57
C ARG A 117 -16.33 15.94 11.09
N GLU A 118 -17.11 14.96 11.57
CA GLU A 118 -17.49 14.80 12.97
C GLU A 118 -16.85 13.60 13.67
N ARG A 119 -16.27 12.63 12.93
CA ARG A 119 -15.63 11.46 13.52
C ARG A 119 -14.29 11.18 12.85
N TRP A 120 -13.24 11.43 13.61
CA TRP A 120 -11.90 10.92 13.32
C TRP A 120 -11.88 9.42 13.62
N ASP A 121 -12.10 8.60 12.61
CA ASP A 121 -11.79 7.18 12.73
C ASP A 121 -10.27 7.06 12.59
N ASN A 122 -9.60 6.90 13.73
CA ASN A 122 -8.15 7.01 13.90
C ASN A 122 -7.37 5.89 13.19
N ARG A 123 -7.62 5.68 11.90
CA ARG A 123 -6.81 4.79 11.09
C ARG A 123 -5.68 5.57 10.43
N LEU A 124 -4.68 5.89 11.24
CA LEU A 124 -3.43 6.39 10.73
C LEU A 124 -2.61 5.22 10.18
N ASN A 125 -2.21 5.33 8.93
CA ASN A 125 -1.30 4.37 8.30
C ASN A 125 0.02 5.08 8.02
N HIS A 126 1.11 4.49 8.48
CA HIS A 126 2.46 4.95 8.20
C HIS A 126 2.92 4.43 6.85
N VAL A 127 3.59 5.26 6.09
CA VAL A 127 4.19 4.92 4.80
C VAL A 127 5.70 5.04 4.96
N LEU A 128 6.38 3.92 5.02
CA LEU A 128 7.80 3.84 5.35
C LEU A 128 8.59 3.47 4.10
N ARG A 129 9.60 4.27 3.74
CA ARG A 129 10.51 3.96 2.65
C ARG A 129 11.84 3.46 3.18
N PHE A 130 12.23 2.29 2.74
CA PHE A 130 13.52 1.68 3.09
C PHE A 130 14.38 1.44 1.85
N ARG A 131 15.69 1.38 2.09
CA ARG A 131 16.71 0.89 1.15
C ARG A 131 17.62 -0.10 1.82
N LYS A 132 18.34 -0.87 1.01
CA LYS A 132 19.39 -1.76 1.51
C LYS A 132 20.49 -0.95 2.21
N ALA A 133 21.01 -1.43 3.34
CA ALA A 133 22.19 -0.86 3.97
C ALA A 133 23.42 -0.99 3.06
N GLY A 134 24.36 -0.06 3.18
CA GLY A 134 25.65 -0.12 2.44
C GLY A 134 25.80 0.95 1.35
N ARG A 135 24.77 1.76 1.08
CA ARG A 135 24.91 2.93 0.19
C ARG A 135 24.53 4.20 0.93
N PRO A 136 25.35 5.26 0.86
CA PRO A 136 24.98 6.55 1.40
C PRO A 136 23.82 7.13 0.56
N VAL A 137 22.69 7.33 1.20
CA VAL A 137 21.55 8.04 0.60
C VAL A 137 21.18 9.14 1.56
N ARG A 138 21.08 10.36 1.06
CA ARG A 138 20.53 11.46 1.87
C ARG A 138 19.06 11.13 2.14
N PRO A 139 18.62 11.19 3.41
CA PRO A 139 17.20 11.05 3.73
C PRO A 139 16.39 12.06 2.92
N ASP A 140 15.24 11.63 2.45
CA ASP A 140 14.27 12.54 1.83
C ASP A 140 13.67 13.39 2.95
N SER A 141 13.90 14.71 2.91
CA SER A 141 13.40 15.64 3.91
C SER A 141 11.89 15.92 3.77
N ALA A 142 11.29 15.50 2.66
CA ALA A 142 9.87 15.69 2.44
C ALA A 142 9.03 14.70 3.25
N THR A 143 8.32 15.20 4.25
CA THR A 143 7.27 14.44 4.93
C THR A 143 6.06 14.31 4.01
N LEU A 144 5.61 13.08 3.81
CA LEU A 144 4.47 12.77 2.96
C LEU A 144 3.25 12.50 3.84
N CYS A 145 2.28 13.39 3.78
CA CYS A 145 1.01 13.20 4.48
C CYS A 145 -0.16 13.31 3.51
N TRP A 146 -1.07 12.37 3.57
CA TRP A 146 -2.31 12.40 2.79
C TRP A 146 -3.52 12.27 3.70
N MET A 147 -4.49 13.13 3.50
CA MET A 147 -5.82 12.99 4.07
C MET A 147 -6.77 12.64 2.94
N LEU A 148 -7.26 11.43 2.93
CA LEU A 148 -8.07 10.90 1.84
C LEU A 148 -9.46 10.55 2.35
N PRO A 149 -10.52 10.98 1.64
CA PRO A 149 -11.88 10.57 1.96
C PRO A 149 -12.02 9.06 1.76
N LEU A 150 -12.84 8.43 2.60
CA LEU A 150 -13.26 7.06 2.36
C LEU A 150 -14.04 6.96 1.05
N PRO A 151 -13.81 5.93 0.24
CA PRO A 151 -14.64 5.69 -0.92
C PRO A 151 -16.09 5.44 -0.50
N PRO A 152 -17.08 5.91 -1.28
CA PRO A 152 -18.49 5.89 -0.88
C PRO A 152 -19.11 4.49 -0.80
N SER A 153 -18.50 3.46 -1.36
CA SER A 153 -19.05 2.09 -1.40
C SER A 153 -18.33 1.18 -0.40
N HIS A 154 -18.98 0.95 0.73
CA HIS A 154 -18.50 0.12 1.83
C HIS A 154 -18.81 -1.38 1.70
N ARG A 155 -19.35 -1.84 0.58
CA ARG A 155 -19.87 -3.21 0.47
C ARG A 155 -18.90 -4.25 -0.04
N GLU A 156 -17.74 -3.84 -0.52
CA GLU A 156 -16.73 -4.79 -0.98
C GLU A 156 -15.50 -4.73 -0.06
N SER A 157 -15.00 -5.87 0.31
CA SER A 157 -13.90 -6.17 1.26
C SER A 157 -12.53 -5.55 0.94
N LEU A 158 -12.50 -4.32 0.45
CA LEU A 158 -11.29 -3.56 0.09
C LEU A 158 -10.88 -2.52 1.15
N TRP A 159 -11.40 -2.65 2.34
CA TRP A 159 -11.21 -1.71 3.46
C TRP A 159 -9.74 -1.43 3.82
N ASP A 160 -8.88 -2.42 3.59
CA ASP A 160 -7.47 -2.36 3.95
C ASP A 160 -6.57 -2.05 2.74
N ALA A 161 -7.14 -1.74 1.57
CA ALA A 161 -6.35 -1.42 0.40
C ALA A 161 -5.74 -0.01 0.52
N THR A 162 -4.44 0.09 0.34
CA THR A 162 -3.77 1.40 0.27
C THR A 162 -4.32 2.20 -0.91
N PRO A 163 -4.69 3.48 -0.70
CA PRO A 163 -5.24 4.34 -1.76
C PRO A 163 -4.27 4.54 -2.93
N ALA A 164 -4.80 4.55 -4.15
CA ALA A 164 -4.02 4.74 -5.36
C ALA A 164 -3.11 5.99 -5.36
N PRO A 165 -3.52 7.17 -4.85
CA PRO A 165 -2.63 8.33 -4.77
C PRO A 165 -1.38 8.10 -3.92
N VAL A 166 -1.48 7.33 -2.84
CA VAL A 166 -0.34 7.00 -1.96
C VAL A 166 0.65 6.10 -2.70
N ILE A 167 0.13 5.06 -3.37
CA ILE A 167 0.95 4.16 -4.19
C ILE A 167 1.63 4.95 -5.32
N ARG A 168 0.87 5.79 -6.04
CA ARG A 168 1.40 6.60 -7.15
C ARG A 168 2.53 7.50 -6.69
N ALA A 169 2.36 8.22 -5.59
CA ALA A 169 3.39 9.09 -5.05
C ALA A 169 4.66 8.34 -4.65
N ALA A 170 4.54 7.11 -4.15
CA ALA A 170 5.68 6.25 -3.85
C ALA A 170 6.42 5.82 -5.13
N LEU A 171 5.68 5.43 -6.18
CA LEU A 171 6.28 5.04 -7.46
C LEU A 171 6.98 6.22 -8.14
N ASP A 172 6.40 7.42 -8.09
CA ASP A 172 6.99 8.63 -8.69
C ASP A 172 8.28 9.05 -7.99
N ARG A 173 8.39 8.81 -6.66
CA ARG A 173 9.61 9.09 -5.87
C ARG A 173 10.67 8.01 -5.99
N SER A 174 10.33 6.85 -6.48
CA SER A 174 11.29 5.76 -6.66
C SER A 174 12.12 6.01 -7.92
N ARG A 175 13.46 6.03 -7.77
CA ARG A 175 14.37 6.27 -8.90
C ARG A 175 14.43 5.08 -9.86
N GLN A 176 14.36 3.86 -9.30
CA GLN A 176 14.36 2.64 -10.10
C GLN A 176 13.06 2.47 -10.89
N ARG A 177 13.21 2.20 -12.20
CA ARG A 177 12.10 2.02 -13.13
C ARG A 177 11.80 0.54 -13.46
N GLY A 178 12.50 -0.40 -12.82
CA GLY A 178 12.22 -1.83 -12.93
C GLY A 178 10.82 -2.22 -12.42
N PRO A 179 10.45 -3.50 -12.51
CA PRO A 179 9.13 -3.98 -12.09
C PRO A 179 8.76 -3.58 -10.67
N VAL A 180 7.47 -3.36 -10.43
CA VAL A 180 6.89 -3.14 -9.10
C VAL A 180 6.42 -4.48 -8.56
N LEU A 181 6.88 -4.85 -7.37
CA LEU A 181 6.45 -6.08 -6.68
C LEU A 181 5.54 -5.73 -5.50
N ASP A 182 4.41 -6.42 -5.40
CA ASP A 182 3.64 -6.51 -4.16
C ASP A 182 3.52 -7.98 -3.73
N PRO A 183 4.26 -8.39 -2.68
CA PRO A 183 4.23 -9.77 -2.18
C PRO A 183 2.94 -10.13 -1.40
N PHE A 184 2.01 -9.18 -1.21
CA PHE A 184 0.70 -9.36 -0.59
C PHE A 184 -0.37 -8.60 -1.38
N ILE A 185 -0.43 -8.83 -2.69
CA ILE A 185 -1.17 -7.97 -3.62
C ILE A 185 -2.68 -7.87 -3.33
N GLY A 186 -3.25 -8.81 -2.57
CA GLY A 186 -4.65 -8.80 -2.20
C GLY A 186 -5.57 -8.62 -3.41
N ALA A 187 -6.35 -7.55 -3.40
CA ALA A 187 -7.26 -7.22 -4.49
C ALA A 187 -6.62 -6.56 -5.73
N GLY A 188 -5.28 -6.39 -5.77
CA GLY A 188 -4.57 -5.97 -6.98
C GLY A 188 -4.39 -4.45 -7.15
N THR A 189 -4.60 -3.63 -6.13
CA THR A 189 -4.53 -2.16 -6.26
C THR A 189 -3.14 -1.69 -6.69
N VAL A 190 -2.06 -2.27 -6.14
CA VAL A 190 -0.69 -1.94 -6.54
C VAL A 190 -0.44 -2.27 -8.01
N GLY A 191 -0.91 -3.43 -8.47
CA GLY A 191 -0.81 -3.83 -9.88
C GLY A 191 -1.53 -2.87 -10.83
N LEU A 192 -2.75 -2.41 -10.46
CA LEU A 192 -3.49 -1.40 -11.22
C LEU A 192 -2.70 -0.09 -11.33
N VAL A 193 -2.22 0.44 -10.22
CA VAL A 193 -1.47 1.71 -10.20
C VAL A 193 -0.15 1.58 -10.96
N ALA A 194 0.57 0.47 -10.83
CA ALA A 194 1.81 0.23 -11.55
C ALA A 194 1.56 0.18 -13.07
N ARG A 195 0.53 -0.54 -13.51
CA ARG A 195 0.11 -0.58 -14.92
C ARG A 195 -0.24 0.81 -15.45
N ASP A 196 -1.06 1.59 -14.71
CA ASP A 196 -1.47 2.93 -15.11
C ASP A 196 -0.30 3.93 -15.10
N ALA A 197 0.79 3.59 -14.39
CA ALA A 197 2.08 4.27 -14.43
C ALA A 197 3.00 3.78 -15.55
N GLY A 198 2.53 2.89 -16.44
CA GLY A 198 3.33 2.31 -17.51
C GLY A 198 4.45 1.40 -17.02
N ARG A 199 4.36 0.84 -15.80
CA ARG A 199 5.38 -0.02 -15.19
C ARG A 199 4.98 -1.49 -15.24
N ALA A 200 5.96 -2.36 -15.45
CA ALA A 200 5.78 -3.77 -15.22
C ALA A 200 5.52 -4.04 -13.73
N TRP A 201 4.75 -5.07 -13.43
CA TRP A 201 4.42 -5.41 -12.06
C TRP A 201 4.34 -6.93 -11.84
N ILE A 202 4.60 -7.32 -10.60
CA ILE A 202 4.49 -8.70 -10.12
C ILE A 202 3.67 -8.65 -8.83
N GLY A 203 2.63 -9.45 -8.75
CA GLY A 203 1.84 -9.62 -7.54
C GLY A 203 1.94 -11.04 -7.01
N VAL A 204 1.99 -11.20 -5.69
CA VAL A 204 1.90 -12.51 -5.03
C VAL A 204 0.73 -12.50 -4.07
N GLU A 205 -0.14 -13.50 -4.15
CA GLU A 205 -1.28 -13.66 -3.26
C GLU A 205 -1.42 -15.12 -2.83
N ARG A 206 -1.55 -15.35 -1.52
CA ARG A 206 -1.65 -16.70 -0.97
C ARG A 206 -3.06 -17.25 -1.06
N ASP A 207 -4.07 -16.42 -0.88
CA ASP A 207 -5.46 -16.83 -0.97
C ASP A 207 -5.91 -16.91 -2.43
N PRO A 208 -6.30 -18.11 -2.93
CA PRO A 208 -6.76 -18.26 -4.31
C PRO A 208 -8.04 -17.48 -4.62
N ARG A 209 -8.86 -17.13 -3.62
CA ARG A 209 -10.08 -16.32 -3.81
C ARG A 209 -9.69 -14.87 -4.08
N MET A 210 -8.79 -14.32 -3.27
CA MET A 210 -8.25 -12.98 -3.46
C MET A 210 -7.46 -12.86 -4.76
N ALA A 211 -6.66 -13.86 -5.10
CA ALA A 211 -5.95 -13.91 -6.38
C ALA A 211 -6.91 -13.88 -7.58
N ARG A 212 -8.05 -14.59 -7.54
CA ARG A 212 -9.09 -14.51 -8.57
C ARG A 212 -9.73 -13.12 -8.66
N LEU A 213 -9.99 -12.48 -7.51
CA LEU A 213 -10.50 -11.11 -7.48
C LEU A 213 -9.50 -10.14 -8.12
N ALA A 214 -8.23 -10.21 -7.73
CA ALA A 214 -7.17 -9.41 -8.31
C ALA A 214 -7.06 -9.62 -9.82
N ALA A 215 -7.07 -10.87 -10.29
CA ALA A 215 -7.01 -11.20 -11.71
C ALA A 215 -8.15 -10.57 -12.51
N ARG A 216 -9.39 -10.61 -11.99
CA ARG A 216 -10.55 -9.97 -12.62
C ARG A 216 -10.38 -8.45 -12.70
N ARG A 217 -9.98 -7.82 -11.59
CA ARG A 217 -9.79 -6.36 -11.54
C ARG A 217 -8.67 -5.89 -12.47
N LEU A 218 -7.57 -6.61 -12.51
CA LEU A 218 -6.43 -6.30 -13.36
C LEU A 218 -6.74 -6.52 -14.85
N ALA A 219 -7.56 -7.53 -15.20
CA ALA A 219 -8.00 -7.77 -16.58
C ALA A 219 -9.00 -6.71 -17.06
N LEU A 220 -9.90 -6.25 -16.20
CA LEU A 220 -10.91 -5.22 -16.53
C LEU A 220 -10.33 -3.82 -16.68
N GLY A 221 -9.12 -3.59 -16.29
CA GLY A 221 -8.40 -2.36 -16.58
C GLY A 221 -8.89 -1.09 -15.87
N ARG A 222 -9.79 -1.18 -14.90
CA ARG A 222 -10.31 0.00 -14.19
C ARG A 222 -10.06 -0.11 -12.68
N ALA A 223 -9.24 0.80 -12.14
CA ALA A 223 -9.40 1.21 -10.76
C ALA A 223 -10.82 1.81 -10.64
N ALA A 224 -11.58 1.43 -9.62
CA ALA A 224 -12.88 2.07 -9.35
C ALA A 224 -12.62 3.58 -9.17
N GLN A 225 -13.01 4.37 -10.16
CA GLN A 225 -12.95 5.82 -10.01
C GLN A 225 -14.00 6.22 -8.95
N PRO A 226 -13.67 7.16 -8.06
CA PRO A 226 -14.69 7.71 -7.18
C PRO A 226 -15.78 8.34 -8.05
N VAL A 227 -17.03 7.92 -7.84
CA VAL A 227 -18.20 8.49 -8.54
C VAL A 227 -18.21 9.99 -8.25
N ARG A 228 -17.95 10.82 -9.25
CA ARG A 228 -18.17 12.26 -9.16
C ARG A 228 -19.67 12.45 -8.88
N ARG A 229 -20.03 12.94 -7.71
CA ARG A 229 -21.38 13.42 -7.47
C ARG A 229 -21.65 14.53 -8.49
N ARG A 230 -22.60 14.31 -9.38
CA ARG A 230 -23.18 15.41 -10.16
C ARG A 230 -23.70 16.41 -9.14
N GLY A 231 -23.14 17.61 -9.15
CA GLY A 231 -23.65 18.71 -8.34
C GLY A 231 -25.13 18.89 -8.67
N SER A 232 -25.99 18.78 -7.67
CA SER A 232 -27.36 19.23 -7.77
C SER A 232 -27.30 20.74 -7.94
N ALA A 233 -27.59 21.19 -9.16
CA ALA A 233 -27.85 22.60 -9.40
C ALA A 233 -29.12 22.97 -8.62
N SER A 234 -28.97 23.59 -7.46
CA SER A 234 -30.07 24.24 -6.76
C SER A 234 -30.31 25.59 -7.43
N SER A 235 -31.17 25.60 -8.44
CA SER A 235 -31.83 26.82 -8.90
C SER A 235 -32.95 27.14 -7.94
N GLY A 236 -32.65 27.89 -6.91
CA GLY A 236 -33.63 28.49 -6.01
C GLY A 236 -33.64 29.99 -6.17
N ALA A 237 -34.25 30.48 -7.23
CA ALA A 237 -34.58 31.89 -7.35
C ALA A 237 -35.78 32.15 -6.44
N VAL A 238 -35.57 32.89 -5.36
CA VAL A 238 -36.63 33.44 -4.52
C VAL A 238 -37.16 34.71 -5.21
N PRO A 239 -38.47 34.79 -5.53
CA PRO A 239 -39.03 36.01 -6.08
C PRO A 239 -39.17 37.07 -4.98
N ARG A 240 -38.54 38.23 -5.19
CA ARG A 240 -38.73 39.42 -4.36
C ARG A 240 -40.19 39.91 -4.50
N ARG A 241 -40.95 39.85 -3.43
CA ARG A 241 -42.24 40.56 -3.33
C ARG A 241 -41.93 42.07 -3.30
N ARG A 242 -42.44 42.79 -4.30
CA ARG A 242 -42.61 44.27 -4.30
C ARG A 242 -43.67 44.60 -3.23
N ARG A 243 -43.31 45.44 -2.26
CA ARG A 243 -44.28 46.19 -1.44
C ARG A 243 -44.66 47.44 -2.22
N SER A 244 -45.93 47.54 -2.57
CA SER A 244 -46.60 48.77 -2.95
C SER A 244 -47.20 49.39 -1.69
N GLY A 245 -47.09 50.66 -1.57
CA GLY A 245 -47.68 51.49 -0.53
C GLY A 245 -46.75 52.66 -0.19
#